data_c031b7c2df426a07a121fe4d7a17122f
#
_entry.id   c031b7c2df426a07a121fe4d7a17122f
#
_cell.length_a   1.000
_cell.length_b   1.000
_cell.length_c   1.000
_cell.angle_alpha   90.00
_cell.angle_beta   90.00
_cell.angle_gamma   90.00
#
_symmetry.space_group_name_H-M   'P 1'
#
loop_
_entity.id
_entity.type
_entity.pdbx_description
1 polymer ?
#
loop_
_entity_poly.entity_id
_entity_poly.type
_entity_poly.pdbx_seq_one_letter_code
_entity_poly.pdbx_strand_id
1 'polypeptide(L)'
;MNTNPGRIRQILTDGTGRAVFFWLILMAIWLSLQSTQGMGVDLGQIQSYLVLSLPLIVAAIGVTLVIIMGQFDLSAAGVIGIVNVIIASTLSSWNPLLVVVLMMALGGFIGLVNGLFVILGKLPAIAVTLATLIILQGLAVVILPQPSGKIPPFLVDGVRVPFVAL
;
A
#
# COMPACT_ATOMS: atom_id res chain seq x y z
N MET A 1 10.07 20.48 -37.78
CA MET A 1 9.41 19.52 -36.87
C MET A 1 7.91 19.77 -36.96
N ASN A 2 7.18 18.95 -37.72
CA ASN A 2 5.77 19.18 -38.05
C ASN A 2 4.93 18.47 -36.96
N THR A 3 4.61 19.21 -35.88
CA THR A 3 3.72 18.72 -34.84
C THR A 3 2.28 18.79 -35.31
N ASN A 4 1.80 17.69 -35.86
CA ASN A 4 0.41 17.57 -36.30
C ASN A 4 -0.54 17.75 -35.11
N PRO A 5 -1.36 18.83 -35.04
CA PRO A 5 -2.22 19.13 -33.89
C PRO A 5 -3.24 18.02 -33.60
N GLY A 6 -3.55 17.17 -34.57
CA GLY A 6 -4.39 15.98 -34.38
C GLY A 6 -3.75 14.89 -33.53
N ARG A 7 -2.44 14.74 -33.56
CA ARG A 7 -1.71 13.74 -32.75
C ARG A 7 -1.72 14.08 -31.25
N ILE A 8 -1.53 15.34 -30.92
CA ILE A 8 -1.58 15.81 -29.53
C ILE A 8 -2.99 15.60 -28.94
N ARG A 9 -4.02 15.89 -29.72
CA ARG A 9 -5.41 15.69 -29.32
C ARG A 9 -5.72 14.18 -29.13
N GLN A 10 -5.20 13.30 -29.96
CA GLN A 10 -5.34 11.86 -29.81
C GLN A 10 -4.63 11.34 -28.54
N ILE A 11 -3.41 11.78 -28.28
CA ILE A 11 -2.67 11.39 -27.08
C ILE A 11 -3.42 11.82 -25.81
N LEU A 12 -4.03 13.01 -25.80
CA LEU A 12 -4.80 13.50 -24.64
C LEU A 12 -6.17 12.84 -24.49
N THR A 13 -6.72 12.25 -25.55
CA THR A 13 -7.99 11.52 -25.48
C THR A 13 -7.83 10.05 -25.15
N ASP A 14 -6.65 9.46 -25.39
CA ASP A 14 -6.34 8.11 -25.01
C ASP A 14 -6.17 7.97 -23.48
N GLY A 15 -6.59 6.84 -22.92
CA GLY A 15 -6.51 6.59 -21.48
C GLY A 15 -5.11 6.80 -20.89
N THR A 16 -4.08 6.41 -21.66
CA THR A 16 -2.67 6.60 -21.29
C THR A 16 -2.27 8.07 -21.24
N GLY A 17 -2.70 8.87 -22.23
CA GLY A 17 -2.37 10.30 -22.27
C GLY A 17 -3.00 11.08 -21.12
N ARG A 18 -4.24 10.74 -20.76
CA ARG A 18 -4.89 11.32 -19.57
C ARG A 18 -4.15 10.97 -18.28
N ALA A 19 -3.73 9.71 -18.13
CA ALA A 19 -2.95 9.30 -16.97
C ALA A 19 -1.62 10.08 -16.86
N VAL A 20 -0.87 10.19 -17.95
CA VAL A 20 0.38 10.99 -18.02
C VAL A 20 0.11 12.45 -17.66
N PHE A 21 -0.96 13.05 -18.18
CA PHE A 21 -1.33 14.45 -17.89
C PHE A 21 -1.62 14.64 -16.38
N PHE A 22 -2.37 13.74 -15.76
CA PHE A 22 -2.61 13.80 -14.30
C PHE A 22 -1.32 13.63 -13.49
N TRP A 23 -0.43 12.73 -13.89
CA TRP A 23 0.86 12.57 -13.24
C TRP A 23 1.74 13.82 -13.35
N LEU A 24 1.75 14.47 -14.48
CA LEU A 24 2.48 15.75 -14.67
C LEU A 24 1.93 16.87 -13.79
N ILE A 25 0.60 16.97 -13.65
CA ILE A 25 -0.03 17.93 -12.75
C ILE A 25 0.37 17.64 -11.29
N LEU A 26 0.26 16.38 -10.84
CA LEU A 26 0.65 16.00 -9.48
C LEU A 26 2.13 16.30 -9.20
N MET A 27 3.01 16.00 -10.17
CA MET A 27 4.42 16.33 -10.07
C MET A 27 4.67 17.83 -10.00
N ALA A 28 3.98 18.64 -10.80
CA ALA A 28 4.08 20.10 -10.78
C ALA A 28 3.60 20.69 -9.44
N ILE A 29 2.49 20.18 -8.89
CA ILE A 29 2.00 20.57 -7.57
C ILE A 29 3.02 20.19 -6.48
N TRP A 30 3.56 18.98 -6.53
CA TRP A 30 4.57 18.52 -5.56
C TRP A 30 5.83 19.38 -5.60
N LEU A 31 6.37 19.69 -6.78
CA LEU A 31 7.53 20.58 -6.94
C LEU A 31 7.24 21.99 -6.45
N SER A 32 6.04 22.51 -6.71
CA SER A 32 5.62 23.82 -6.22
C SER A 32 5.58 23.86 -4.68
N LEU A 33 5.04 22.83 -4.04
CA LEU A 33 5.00 22.74 -2.57
C LEU A 33 6.42 22.64 -1.98
N GLN A 34 7.31 21.89 -2.61
CA GLN A 34 8.72 21.79 -2.17
C GLN A 34 9.44 23.15 -2.26
N SER A 35 9.22 23.88 -3.34
CA SER A 35 9.83 25.21 -3.52
C SER A 35 9.34 26.25 -2.49
N THR A 36 8.05 26.19 -2.12
CA THR A 36 7.48 27.09 -1.10
C THR A 36 7.98 26.79 0.32
N GLN A 37 8.37 25.57 0.59
CA GLN A 37 8.91 25.16 1.89
C GLN A 37 10.42 25.38 2.00
N GLY A 38 11.08 25.91 0.96
CA GLY A 38 12.52 26.12 0.93
C GLY A 38 13.34 24.81 0.95
N MET A 39 12.67 23.68 0.74
CA MET A 39 13.31 22.38 0.70
C MET A 39 13.69 22.06 -0.74
N GLY A 40 14.99 22.03 -1.03
CA GLY A 40 15.48 21.43 -2.28
C GLY A 40 15.16 19.93 -2.31
N VAL A 41 15.07 19.33 -3.49
CA VAL A 41 14.95 17.88 -3.62
C VAL A 41 16.25 17.26 -3.18
N ASP A 42 16.28 16.74 -1.94
CA ASP A 42 17.42 16.05 -1.37
C ASP A 42 17.30 14.53 -1.57
N LEU A 43 18.43 13.86 -1.77
CA LEU A 43 18.50 12.40 -1.91
C LEU A 43 17.90 11.67 -0.70
N GLY A 44 18.09 12.21 0.51
CA GLY A 44 17.50 11.66 1.73
C GLY A 44 15.97 11.69 1.74
N GLN A 45 15.37 12.71 1.16
CA GLN A 45 13.92 12.78 1.00
C GLN A 45 13.42 11.74 -0.01
N ILE A 46 14.10 11.59 -1.15
CA ILE A 46 13.75 10.58 -2.15
C ILE A 46 13.81 9.18 -1.53
N GLN A 47 14.88 8.87 -0.79
CA GLN A 47 15.02 7.61 -0.07
C GLN A 47 13.86 7.38 0.91
N SER A 48 13.49 8.40 1.68
CA SER A 48 12.38 8.31 2.63
C SER A 48 11.05 8.03 1.93
N TYR A 49 10.77 8.69 0.81
CA TYR A 49 9.56 8.43 0.02
C TYR A 49 9.54 7.03 -0.59
N LEU A 50 10.69 6.53 -1.07
CA LEU A 50 10.79 5.16 -1.60
C LEU A 50 10.52 4.14 -0.50
N VAL A 51 11.10 4.30 0.69
CA VAL A 51 10.86 3.41 1.83
C VAL A 51 9.39 3.41 2.23
N LEU A 52 8.76 4.59 2.33
CA LEU A 52 7.32 4.71 2.65
C LEU A 52 6.42 4.11 1.56
N SER A 53 6.87 4.08 0.31
CA SER A 53 6.12 3.52 -0.82
C SER A 53 6.20 2.01 -0.91
N LEU A 54 7.23 1.35 -0.35
CA LEU A 54 7.43 -0.09 -0.47
C LEU A 54 6.22 -0.94 -0.07
N PRO A 55 5.57 -0.70 1.09
CA PRO A 55 4.37 -1.47 1.47
C PRO A 55 3.23 -1.30 0.46
N LEU A 56 3.06 -0.09 -0.08
CA LEU A 56 2.03 0.20 -1.07
C LEU A 56 2.31 -0.49 -2.41
N ILE A 57 3.58 -0.54 -2.84
CA ILE A 57 3.99 -1.24 -4.06
C ILE A 57 3.69 -2.74 -3.94
N VAL A 58 4.07 -3.36 -2.80
CA VAL A 58 3.80 -4.79 -2.56
C VAL A 58 2.29 -5.06 -2.52
N ALA A 59 1.52 -4.22 -1.84
CA ALA A 59 0.07 -4.32 -1.81
C ALA A 59 -0.55 -4.15 -3.20
N ALA A 60 -0.06 -3.19 -4.00
CA ALA A 60 -0.54 -2.96 -5.36
C ALA A 60 -0.29 -4.17 -6.27
N ILE A 61 0.85 -4.85 -6.15
CA ILE A 61 1.13 -6.08 -6.88
C ILE A 61 0.09 -7.15 -6.53
N GLY A 62 -0.17 -7.37 -5.24
CA GLY A 62 -1.17 -8.34 -4.78
C GLY A 62 -2.58 -8.02 -5.30
N VAL A 63 -3.02 -6.78 -5.15
CA VAL A 63 -4.34 -6.34 -5.65
C VAL A 63 -4.43 -6.45 -7.17
N THR A 64 -3.34 -6.15 -7.90
CA THR A 64 -3.31 -6.28 -9.36
C THR A 64 -3.57 -7.72 -9.81
N LEU A 65 -2.99 -8.71 -9.12
CA LEU A 65 -3.25 -10.14 -9.43
C LEU A 65 -4.74 -10.48 -9.28
N VAL A 66 -5.39 -9.97 -8.25
CA VAL A 66 -6.84 -10.18 -8.04
C VAL A 66 -7.67 -9.50 -9.12
N ILE A 67 -7.28 -8.28 -9.55
CA ILE A 67 -7.95 -7.57 -10.64
C ILE A 67 -7.82 -8.32 -11.97
N ILE A 68 -6.66 -8.91 -12.27
CA ILE A 68 -6.44 -9.73 -13.48
C ILE A 68 -7.39 -10.95 -13.49
N MET A 69 -7.73 -11.49 -12.32
CA MET A 69 -8.72 -12.55 -12.19
C MET A 69 -10.19 -12.05 -12.32
N GLY A 70 -10.40 -10.76 -12.61
CA GLY A 70 -11.74 -10.15 -12.73
C GLY A 70 -12.44 -9.92 -11.39
N GLN A 71 -11.70 -9.91 -10.28
CA GLN A 71 -12.23 -9.70 -8.93
C GLN A 71 -11.65 -8.41 -8.31
N PHE A 72 -12.25 -7.97 -7.20
CA PHE A 72 -11.77 -6.83 -6.43
C PHE A 72 -11.52 -7.26 -4.99
N ASP A 73 -10.35 -6.90 -4.45
CA ASP A 73 -9.99 -7.12 -3.04
C ASP A 73 -9.82 -5.77 -2.34
N LEU A 74 -10.77 -5.46 -1.46
CA LEU A 74 -10.74 -4.29 -0.60
C LEU A 74 -10.15 -4.60 0.79
N SER A 75 -9.95 -5.89 1.12
CA SER A 75 -9.47 -6.30 2.45
C SER A 75 -8.00 -6.00 2.68
N ALA A 76 -7.20 -5.77 1.64
CA ALA A 76 -5.76 -5.52 1.74
C ALA A 76 -5.43 -4.38 2.72
N ALA A 77 -6.19 -3.27 2.70
CA ALA A 77 -6.00 -2.17 3.63
C ALA A 77 -6.31 -2.56 5.09
N GLY A 78 -7.32 -3.40 5.31
CA GLY A 78 -7.64 -3.94 6.63
C GLY A 78 -6.55 -4.87 7.15
N VAL A 79 -6.00 -5.73 6.28
CA VAL A 79 -4.88 -6.62 6.62
C VAL A 79 -3.64 -5.82 7.02
N ILE A 80 -3.28 -4.80 6.27
CA ILE A 80 -2.16 -3.91 6.62
C ILE A 80 -2.40 -3.25 7.98
N GLY A 81 -3.62 -2.75 8.22
CA GLY A 81 -3.99 -2.10 9.48
C GLY A 81 -3.87 -3.04 10.69
N ILE A 82 -4.48 -4.22 10.62
CA ILE A 82 -4.45 -5.18 11.73
C ILE A 82 -3.04 -5.72 11.99
N VAL A 83 -2.26 -6.00 10.95
CA VAL A 83 -0.86 -6.42 11.07
C VAL A 83 -0.03 -5.37 11.80
N ASN A 84 -0.14 -4.09 11.41
CA ASN A 84 0.56 -3.00 12.09
C ASN A 84 0.20 -2.91 13.57
N VAL A 85 -1.09 -3.01 13.89
CA VAL A 85 -1.58 -2.94 15.27
C VAL A 85 -1.06 -4.12 16.10
N ILE A 86 -1.11 -5.35 15.59
CA ILE A 86 -0.62 -6.54 16.32
C ILE A 86 0.88 -6.43 16.56
N ILE A 87 1.66 -6.03 15.56
CA ILE A 87 3.11 -5.84 15.73
C ILE A 87 3.40 -4.77 16.79
N ALA A 88 2.75 -3.62 16.69
CA ALA A 88 3.01 -2.50 17.59
C ALA A 88 2.58 -2.74 19.03
N SER A 89 1.50 -3.50 19.25
CA SER A 89 0.93 -3.74 20.58
C SER A 89 1.51 -4.96 21.28
N THR A 90 1.79 -6.04 20.55
CA THR A 90 2.03 -7.35 21.18
C THR A 90 3.38 -7.95 20.80
N LEU A 91 3.82 -7.80 19.56
CA LEU A 91 4.96 -8.52 19.00
C LEU A 91 6.25 -7.68 18.92
N SER A 92 6.27 -6.49 19.50
CA SER A 92 7.40 -5.55 19.38
C SER A 92 8.74 -6.07 19.96
N SER A 93 8.68 -7.05 20.88
CA SER A 93 9.85 -7.66 21.51
C SER A 93 10.14 -9.10 21.05
N TRP A 94 9.38 -9.61 20.09
CA TRP A 94 9.52 -10.98 19.62
C TRP A 94 10.62 -11.11 18.57
N ASN A 95 11.02 -12.37 18.30
CA ASN A 95 12.00 -12.67 17.25
C ASN A 95 11.48 -12.18 15.89
N PRO A 96 12.26 -11.38 15.14
CA PRO A 96 11.87 -10.79 13.87
C PRO A 96 11.33 -11.78 12.83
N LEU A 97 12.03 -12.87 12.66
CA LEU A 97 11.68 -13.92 11.69
C LEU A 97 10.31 -14.53 12.04
N LEU A 98 10.10 -14.79 13.33
CA LEU A 98 8.83 -15.34 13.81
C LEU A 98 7.66 -14.36 13.57
N VAL A 99 7.89 -13.07 13.81
CA VAL A 99 6.87 -12.03 13.54
C VAL A 99 6.49 -12.00 12.07
N VAL A 100 7.46 -12.00 11.17
CA VAL A 100 7.21 -12.01 9.73
C VAL A 100 6.41 -13.25 9.32
N VAL A 101 6.82 -14.44 9.75
CA VAL A 101 6.12 -15.69 9.42
C VAL A 101 4.69 -15.69 9.94
N LEU A 102 4.47 -15.26 11.19
CA LEU A 102 3.13 -15.17 11.78
C LEU A 102 2.23 -14.18 11.03
N MET A 103 2.76 -13.02 10.65
CA MET A 103 1.98 -12.01 9.92
C MET A 103 1.68 -12.45 8.49
N MET A 104 2.59 -13.14 7.82
CA MET A 104 2.32 -13.77 6.52
C MET A 104 1.25 -14.86 6.64
N ALA A 105 1.32 -15.70 7.66
CA ALA A 105 0.31 -16.72 7.92
C ALA A 105 -1.06 -16.10 8.20
N LEU A 106 -1.11 -15.02 8.99
CA LEU A 106 -2.35 -14.29 9.27
C LEU A 106 -2.96 -13.71 7.99
N GLY A 107 -2.16 -13.03 7.17
CA GLY A 107 -2.62 -12.49 5.89
C GLY A 107 -3.11 -13.58 4.94
N GLY A 108 -2.37 -14.68 4.84
CA GLY A 108 -2.76 -15.85 4.04
C GLY A 108 -4.05 -16.50 4.55
N PHE A 109 -4.24 -16.60 5.86
CA PHE A 109 -5.46 -17.12 6.47
C PHE A 109 -6.67 -16.23 6.14
N ILE A 110 -6.54 -14.92 6.28
CA ILE A 110 -7.61 -13.98 5.93
C ILE A 110 -7.95 -14.08 4.44
N GLY A 111 -6.95 -14.14 3.57
CA GLY A 111 -7.15 -14.34 2.13
C GLY A 111 -7.84 -15.67 1.80
N LEU A 112 -7.46 -16.76 2.49
CA LEU A 112 -8.11 -18.06 2.36
C LEU A 112 -9.58 -18.00 2.74
N VAL A 113 -9.90 -17.38 3.87
CA VAL A 113 -11.30 -17.23 4.34
C VAL A 113 -12.11 -16.42 3.32
N ASN A 114 -11.59 -15.29 2.83
CA ASN A 114 -12.24 -14.51 1.79
C ASN A 114 -12.48 -15.35 0.52
N GLY A 115 -11.45 -16.07 0.07
CA GLY A 115 -11.55 -16.95 -1.10
C GLY A 115 -12.60 -18.04 -0.94
N LEU A 116 -12.70 -18.67 0.23
CA LEU A 116 -13.74 -19.67 0.52
C LEU A 116 -15.15 -19.09 0.43
N PHE A 117 -15.38 -17.90 1.01
CA PHE A 117 -16.69 -17.25 0.92
C PHE A 117 -17.04 -16.87 -0.52
N VAL A 118 -16.09 -16.42 -1.31
CA VAL A 118 -16.31 -16.08 -2.72
C VAL A 118 -16.59 -17.33 -3.55
N ILE A 119 -15.79 -18.39 -3.41
CA ILE A 119 -15.86 -19.58 -4.27
C ILE A 119 -16.98 -20.52 -3.81
N LEU A 120 -16.97 -20.91 -2.54
CA LEU A 120 -17.95 -21.88 -2.00
C LEU A 120 -19.27 -21.20 -1.64
N GLY A 121 -19.21 -20.00 -1.08
CA GLY A 121 -20.40 -19.21 -0.74
C GLY A 121 -21.03 -18.54 -1.95
N LYS A 122 -20.35 -18.52 -3.11
CA LYS A 122 -20.79 -17.83 -4.34
C LYS A 122 -21.15 -16.36 -4.09
N LEU A 123 -20.47 -15.73 -3.14
CA LEU A 123 -20.69 -14.34 -2.77
C LEU A 123 -19.87 -13.41 -3.66
N PRO A 124 -20.35 -12.19 -3.95
CA PRO A 124 -19.56 -11.20 -4.66
C PRO A 124 -18.26 -10.86 -3.89
N ALA A 125 -17.11 -10.88 -4.56
CA ALA A 125 -15.82 -10.61 -3.92
C ALA A 125 -15.79 -9.25 -3.22
N ILE A 126 -16.37 -8.22 -3.85
CA ILE A 126 -16.46 -6.86 -3.27
C ILE A 126 -17.17 -6.89 -1.92
N ALA A 127 -18.29 -7.63 -1.80
CA ALA A 127 -19.06 -7.70 -0.55
C ALA A 127 -18.26 -8.41 0.56
N VAL A 128 -17.62 -9.54 0.23
CA VAL A 128 -16.80 -10.31 1.19
C VAL A 128 -15.59 -9.49 1.66
N THR A 129 -14.84 -8.91 0.73
CA THR A 129 -13.61 -8.19 1.07
C THR A 129 -13.88 -6.86 1.78
N LEU A 130 -15.02 -6.19 1.46
CA LEU A 130 -15.46 -5.00 2.19
C LEU A 130 -15.87 -5.35 3.63
N ALA A 131 -16.63 -6.44 3.83
CA ALA A 131 -16.97 -6.90 5.17
C ALA A 131 -15.72 -7.23 5.98
N THR A 132 -14.76 -7.94 5.38
CA THR A 132 -13.47 -8.25 6.01
C THR A 132 -12.70 -6.97 6.37
N LEU A 133 -12.65 -5.98 5.47
CA LEU A 133 -12.02 -4.68 5.75
C LEU A 133 -12.61 -4.04 7.02
N ILE A 134 -13.95 -3.95 7.10
CA ILE A 134 -14.63 -3.31 8.22
C ILE A 134 -14.38 -4.09 9.53
N ILE A 135 -14.44 -5.42 9.48
CA ILE A 135 -14.16 -6.28 10.64
C ILE A 135 -12.72 -6.05 11.13
N LEU A 136 -11.74 -6.08 10.24
CA LEU A 136 -10.33 -5.91 10.60
C LEU A 136 -10.05 -4.51 11.14
N GLN A 137 -10.66 -3.47 10.58
CA GLN A 137 -10.56 -2.11 11.11
C GLN A 137 -11.18 -2.00 12.51
N GLY A 138 -12.35 -2.61 12.73
CA GLY A 138 -12.98 -2.66 14.04
C GLY A 138 -12.10 -3.39 15.07
N LEU A 139 -11.54 -4.54 14.71
CA LEU A 139 -10.61 -5.29 15.57
C LEU A 139 -9.33 -4.47 15.86
N ALA A 140 -8.79 -3.76 14.88
CA ALA A 140 -7.62 -2.91 15.08
C ALA A 140 -7.86 -1.84 16.15
N VAL A 141 -9.02 -1.18 16.13
CA VAL A 141 -9.41 -0.18 17.13
C VAL A 141 -9.63 -0.81 18.51
N VAL A 142 -10.16 -2.03 18.58
CA VAL A 142 -10.32 -2.74 19.87
C VAL A 142 -8.96 -3.09 20.48
N ILE A 143 -7.99 -3.54 19.67
CA ILE A 143 -6.65 -3.93 20.16
C ILE A 143 -5.84 -2.69 20.54
N LEU A 144 -5.90 -1.63 19.75
CA LEU A 144 -5.15 -0.39 19.96
C LEU A 144 -6.07 0.83 19.80
N PRO A 145 -6.82 1.22 20.87
CA PRO A 145 -7.81 2.28 20.78
C PRO A 145 -7.22 3.67 20.51
N GLN A 146 -5.95 3.87 20.81
CA GLN A 146 -5.24 5.13 20.57
C GLN A 146 -3.96 4.89 19.77
N PRO A 147 -3.55 5.82 18.89
CA PRO A 147 -2.29 5.73 18.18
C PRO A 147 -1.12 5.66 19.16
N SER A 148 -0.63 4.46 19.42
CA SER A 148 0.46 4.17 20.34
C SER A 148 1.14 2.87 19.91
N GLY A 149 2.19 2.47 20.62
CA GLY A 149 2.92 1.26 20.33
C GLY A 149 4.33 1.54 19.87
N LYS A 150 5.14 0.49 19.82
CA LYS A 150 6.55 0.57 19.40
C LYS A 150 6.74 -0.31 18.18
N ILE A 151 7.29 0.28 17.12
CA ILE A 151 7.73 -0.51 15.97
C ILE A 151 9.08 -1.13 16.33
N PRO A 152 9.25 -2.44 16.19
CA PRO A 152 10.52 -3.10 16.45
C PRO A 152 11.64 -2.47 15.60
N PRO A 153 12.82 -2.14 16.20
CA PRO A 153 13.92 -1.50 15.48
C PRO A 153 14.33 -2.26 14.21
N PHE A 154 14.31 -3.58 14.23
CA PHE A 154 14.71 -4.40 13.10
C PHE A 154 13.84 -4.19 11.84
N LEU A 155 12.55 -3.86 12.00
CA LEU A 155 11.67 -3.54 10.85
C LEU A 155 12.04 -2.18 10.26
N VAL A 156 12.48 -1.24 11.08
CA VAL A 156 12.93 0.07 10.63
C VAL A 156 14.32 -0.02 10.00
N ASP A 157 15.24 -0.69 10.65
CA ASP A 157 16.64 -0.80 10.23
C ASP A 157 16.78 -1.74 9.02
N GLY A 158 16.06 -2.84 8.98
CA GLY A 158 16.05 -3.79 7.86
C GLY A 158 15.60 -3.19 6.53
N VAL A 159 14.79 -2.13 6.57
CA VAL A 159 14.36 -1.40 5.37
C VAL A 159 15.30 -0.23 5.05
N ARG A 160 15.94 0.38 6.05
CA ARG A 160 16.87 1.50 5.85
C ARG A 160 18.23 1.09 5.33
N VAL A 161 18.79 -0.02 5.82
CA VAL A 161 20.17 -0.44 5.52
C VAL A 161 20.47 -0.60 4.02
N PRO A 162 19.63 -1.24 3.19
CA PRO A 162 19.94 -1.39 1.76
C PRO A 162 19.89 -0.08 0.98
N PHE A 163 19.23 0.97 1.50
CA PHE A 163 19.12 2.27 0.83
C PHE A 163 20.14 3.32 1.32
N VAL A 164 20.73 3.10 2.48
CA VAL A 164 21.79 4.01 3.03
C VAL A 164 23.18 3.61 2.56
N ALA A 165 23.34 2.37 2.07
CA ALA A 165 24.62 1.85 1.58
C ALA A 165 24.88 2.13 0.08
N LEU A 166 23.99 2.83 -0.62
CA LEU A 166 24.14 3.32 -2.00
C LEU A 166 24.34 4.82 -2.02
#